data_edfdcf3e63fb1b2d8cb36e14cf80d596
#
_entry.id   edfdcf3e63fb1b2d8cb36e14cf80d596
#
_cell.length_a   1.000
_cell.length_b   1.000
_cell.length_c   1.000
_cell.angle_alpha   90.00
_cell.angle_beta   90.00
_cell.angle_gamma   90.00
#
_symmetry.space_group_name_H-M   'P 1'
#
loop_
_entity.id
_entity.type
_entity.pdbx_description
1 polymer ?
#
loop_
_entity_poly.entity_id
_entity_poly.type
_entity_poly.pdbx_seq_one_letter_code
_entity_poly.pdbx_strand_id
1 'polypeptide(L)'
;MPKCVKHHVARCGNAWTQRHLDSAHHQDVATFRAGGLTLRAIECEALGDVRGRSLLHLQCNMGSDTLSWARLGTHVTGVDFSDAAIAQARALGSESGLPARFLRSDLYALPTTLDEQFDIVFASYGALCWLPDLESWAEIAARYLRPGGTLLLVEMHPVALMLATTSEDSLSLRVSGPYFHAAEPVVESVSGQLAVAGAPETVYIWRYGLGEVVTSLARAGLRIERLDEYPLAHYQQFPCLVRGDDGWWRWPTPDNTLPMLFAIRATKPD
;
A
#
# COMPACT_ATOMS: atom_id res chain seq x y z
N MET A 1 -2.93 2.65 -22.04
CA MET A 1 -2.36 3.79 -21.32
C MET A 1 -1.37 4.54 -22.22
N PRO A 2 -1.46 5.87 -22.39
CA PRO A 2 -0.50 6.63 -23.16
C PRO A 2 0.92 6.46 -22.60
N LYS A 3 1.92 6.33 -23.46
CA LYS A 3 3.35 6.18 -23.06
C LYS A 3 3.82 7.29 -22.10
N CYS A 4 3.24 8.49 -22.25
CA CYS A 4 3.53 9.64 -21.39
C CYS A 4 3.13 9.40 -19.93
N VAL A 5 1.97 8.79 -19.65
CA VAL A 5 1.49 8.52 -18.29
C VAL A 5 2.31 7.42 -17.63
N LYS A 6 2.68 6.34 -18.36
CA LYS A 6 3.58 5.29 -17.82
C LYS A 6 4.95 5.84 -17.42
N HIS A 7 5.53 6.72 -18.24
CA HIS A 7 6.82 7.36 -17.94
C HIS A 7 6.71 8.30 -16.73
N HIS A 8 5.57 8.98 -16.60
CA HIS A 8 5.33 9.89 -15.49
C HIS A 8 5.13 9.14 -14.16
N VAL A 9 4.35 8.07 -14.15
CA VAL A 9 4.16 7.20 -12.99
C VAL A 9 5.50 6.62 -12.51
N ALA A 10 6.38 6.18 -13.44
CA ALA A 10 7.71 5.69 -13.09
C ALA A 10 8.62 6.78 -12.47
N ARG A 11 8.59 8.00 -13.02
CA ARG A 11 9.33 9.13 -12.44
C ARG A 11 8.78 9.55 -11.07
N CYS A 12 7.47 9.56 -10.91
CA CYS A 12 6.82 9.83 -9.63
C CYS A 12 7.19 8.78 -8.57
N GLY A 13 7.25 7.50 -8.93
CA GLY A 13 7.61 6.44 -7.98
C GLY A 13 9.03 6.58 -7.44
N ASN A 14 10.01 6.88 -8.29
CA ASN A 14 11.39 7.14 -7.82
C ASN A 14 11.48 8.41 -6.95
N ALA A 15 10.78 9.47 -7.33
CA ALA A 15 10.71 10.69 -6.53
C ALA A 15 9.97 10.47 -5.21
N TRP A 16 8.91 9.64 -5.22
CA TRP A 16 8.17 9.25 -4.02
C TRP A 16 9.02 8.42 -3.07
N THR A 17 9.84 7.51 -3.58
CA THR A 17 10.81 6.76 -2.79
C THR A 17 11.78 7.71 -2.07
N GLN A 18 12.32 8.73 -2.76
CA GLN A 18 13.20 9.70 -2.14
C GLN A 18 12.49 10.50 -1.03
N ARG A 19 11.24 10.90 -1.25
CA ARG A 19 10.40 11.56 -0.23
C ARG A 19 10.18 10.69 1.00
N HIS A 20 9.95 9.40 0.81
CA HIS A 20 9.81 8.45 1.90
C HIS A 20 11.11 8.33 2.71
N LEU A 21 12.27 8.39 2.05
CA LEU A 21 13.57 8.40 2.76
C LEU A 21 13.77 9.67 3.59
N ASP A 22 13.25 10.80 3.13
CA ASP A 22 13.42 12.12 3.77
C ASP A 22 12.30 12.45 4.79
N SER A 23 11.24 11.63 4.89
CA SER A 23 10.03 11.87 5.68
C SER A 23 9.89 10.96 6.91
N ALA A 24 8.71 10.99 7.54
CA ALA A 24 8.33 10.13 8.68
C ALA A 24 8.44 8.62 8.41
N HIS A 25 8.44 8.15 7.15
CA HIS A 25 8.77 6.76 6.80
C HIS A 25 10.22 6.40 7.13
N HIS A 26 11.08 7.37 7.34
CA HIS A 26 12.41 7.16 7.93
C HIS A 26 12.31 6.53 9.32
N GLN A 27 11.24 6.82 10.08
CA GLN A 27 10.98 6.18 11.37
C GLN A 27 10.69 4.69 11.25
N ASP A 28 9.97 4.25 10.20
CA ASP A 28 9.67 2.83 9.98
C ASP A 28 10.96 2.05 9.66
N VAL A 29 11.82 2.61 8.79
CA VAL A 29 13.13 2.01 8.50
C VAL A 29 14.02 2.00 9.74
N ALA A 30 14.02 3.07 10.55
CA ALA A 30 14.78 3.14 11.81
C ALA A 30 14.27 2.11 12.82
N THR A 31 12.95 1.97 12.98
CA THR A 31 12.32 0.96 13.83
C THR A 31 12.72 -0.44 13.37
N PHE A 32 12.68 -0.69 12.06
CA PHE A 32 13.09 -1.98 11.50
C PHE A 32 14.57 -2.26 11.76
N ARG A 33 15.48 -1.30 11.56
CA ARG A 33 16.91 -1.44 11.85
C ARG A 33 17.19 -1.71 13.32
N ALA A 34 16.38 -1.16 14.22
CA ALA A 34 16.45 -1.41 15.65
C ALA A 34 15.90 -2.81 16.07
N GLY A 35 15.49 -3.64 15.11
CA GLY A 35 14.97 -4.99 15.38
C GLY A 35 13.46 -5.07 15.51
N GLY A 36 12.74 -3.96 15.41
CA GLY A 36 11.28 -3.91 15.42
C GLY A 36 10.64 -4.38 14.11
N LEU A 37 9.31 -4.40 14.09
CA LEU A 37 8.49 -4.63 12.90
C LEU A 37 7.90 -3.31 12.42
N THR A 38 7.71 -3.18 11.11
CA THR A 38 6.95 -2.07 10.52
C THR A 38 5.48 -2.44 10.30
N LEU A 39 5.19 -3.74 10.31
CA LEU A 39 3.82 -4.25 10.30
C LEU A 39 3.07 -3.83 11.57
N ARG A 40 1.80 -3.63 11.44
CA ARG A 40 0.92 -3.21 12.52
C ARG A 40 0.00 -4.37 12.94
N ALA A 41 -0.80 -4.16 13.97
CA ALA A 41 -1.72 -5.18 14.47
C ALA A 41 -2.71 -5.67 13.40
N ILE A 42 -3.18 -4.78 12.52
CA ILE A 42 -4.15 -5.10 11.44
C ILE A 42 -3.62 -6.24 10.57
N GLU A 43 -2.39 -6.13 10.07
CA GLU A 43 -1.80 -7.14 9.18
C GLU A 43 -1.47 -8.43 9.93
N CYS A 44 -0.87 -8.30 11.10
CA CYS A 44 -0.47 -9.46 11.89
C CYS A 44 -1.68 -10.29 12.35
N GLU A 45 -2.75 -9.64 12.80
CA GLU A 45 -3.99 -10.32 13.21
C GLU A 45 -4.73 -10.94 12.04
N ALA A 46 -4.75 -10.25 10.87
CA ALA A 46 -5.44 -10.75 9.69
C ALA A 46 -4.80 -12.02 9.10
N LEU A 47 -3.48 -12.15 9.16
CA LEU A 47 -2.75 -13.31 8.62
C LEU A 47 -2.42 -14.37 9.67
N GLY A 48 -2.32 -14.00 10.96
CA GLY A 48 -1.97 -14.91 12.05
C GLY A 48 -0.56 -15.49 11.89
N ASP A 49 -0.40 -16.81 12.13
CA ASP A 49 0.90 -17.48 11.99
C ASP A 49 1.28 -17.65 10.51
N VAL A 50 2.37 -17.01 10.13
CA VAL A 50 2.88 -16.99 8.74
C VAL A 50 4.20 -17.79 8.58
N ARG A 51 4.71 -18.42 9.64
CA ARG A 51 5.99 -19.12 9.60
C ARG A 51 6.01 -20.22 8.55
N GLY A 52 7.06 -20.24 7.76
CA GLY A 52 7.26 -21.20 6.69
C GLY A 52 6.35 -21.00 5.45
N ARG A 53 5.44 -20.04 5.47
CA ARG A 53 4.60 -19.72 4.31
C ARG A 53 5.36 -18.84 3.32
N SER A 54 5.02 -18.94 2.04
CA SER A 54 5.54 -18.07 0.99
C SER A 54 4.63 -16.84 0.81
N LEU A 55 5.24 -15.65 0.68
CA LEU A 55 4.51 -14.38 0.54
C LEU A 55 5.04 -13.55 -0.63
N LEU A 56 4.14 -13.10 -1.48
CA LEU A 56 4.38 -12.08 -2.49
C LEU A 56 3.83 -10.74 -2.02
N HIS A 57 4.70 -9.75 -1.85
CA HIS A 57 4.31 -8.37 -1.55
C HIS A 57 4.30 -7.56 -2.85
N LEU A 58 3.10 -7.22 -3.33
CA LEU A 58 2.90 -6.38 -4.50
C LEU A 58 3.11 -4.90 -4.13
N GLN A 59 3.85 -4.17 -4.97
CA GLN A 59 4.14 -2.74 -4.75
C GLN A 59 4.83 -2.49 -3.40
N CYS A 60 5.87 -3.28 -3.12
CA CYS A 60 6.52 -3.39 -1.81
C CYS A 60 7.34 -2.16 -1.39
N ASN A 61 7.43 -1.14 -2.23
CA ASN A 61 8.21 0.07 -1.96
C ASN A 61 9.63 -0.29 -1.48
N MET A 62 10.11 0.33 -0.41
CA MET A 62 11.46 0.11 0.18
C MET A 62 11.60 -1.21 0.96
N GLY A 63 10.60 -2.06 0.97
CA GLY A 63 10.65 -3.44 1.45
C GLY A 63 10.67 -3.63 2.97
N SER A 64 10.47 -2.59 3.78
CA SER A 64 10.47 -2.71 5.25
C SER A 64 9.39 -3.67 5.75
N ASP A 65 8.16 -3.59 5.22
CA ASP A 65 7.07 -4.51 5.56
C ASP A 65 7.34 -5.92 5.04
N THR A 66 7.89 -6.04 3.83
CA THR A 66 8.32 -7.33 3.27
C THR A 66 9.33 -8.02 4.20
N LEU A 67 10.34 -7.27 4.65
CA LEU A 67 11.37 -7.78 5.56
C LEU A 67 10.83 -8.03 6.97
N SER A 68 9.81 -7.29 7.40
CA SER A 68 9.11 -7.57 8.65
C SER A 68 8.39 -8.92 8.60
N TRP A 69 7.77 -9.27 7.48
CA TRP A 69 7.23 -10.62 7.26
C TRP A 69 8.34 -11.69 7.27
N ALA A 70 9.50 -11.42 6.65
CA ALA A 70 10.65 -12.33 6.73
C ALA A 70 11.13 -12.56 8.16
N ARG A 71 11.14 -11.49 8.98
CA ARG A 71 11.49 -11.58 10.42
C ARG A 71 10.51 -12.44 11.21
N LEU A 72 9.26 -12.52 10.79
CA LEU A 72 8.24 -13.43 11.33
C LEU A 72 8.33 -14.85 10.77
N GLY A 73 9.36 -15.16 9.96
CA GLY A 73 9.63 -16.50 9.44
C GLY A 73 8.96 -16.84 8.12
N THR A 74 8.52 -15.86 7.37
CA THR A 74 7.88 -16.00 6.04
C THR A 74 8.96 -16.02 4.94
N HIS A 75 8.79 -16.83 3.90
CA HIS A 75 9.61 -16.75 2.68
C HIS A 75 9.06 -15.66 1.76
N VAL A 76 9.76 -14.53 1.67
CA VAL A 76 9.21 -13.34 1.04
C VAL A 76 9.80 -13.03 -0.34
N THR A 77 8.92 -12.57 -1.23
CA THR A 77 9.27 -11.91 -2.49
C THR A 77 8.56 -10.55 -2.53
N GLY A 78 9.31 -9.47 -2.67
CA GLY A 78 8.77 -8.13 -2.88
C GLY A 78 8.90 -7.70 -4.34
N VAL A 79 7.89 -7.03 -4.87
CA VAL A 79 7.88 -6.50 -6.24
C VAL A 79 7.53 -5.02 -6.21
N ASP A 80 8.33 -4.21 -6.90
CA ASP A 80 8.04 -2.79 -7.12
C ASP A 80 8.57 -2.38 -8.50
N PHE A 81 8.00 -1.33 -9.08
CA PHE A 81 8.46 -0.80 -10.38
C PHE A 81 9.60 0.22 -10.23
N SER A 82 9.78 0.79 -9.04
CA SER A 82 10.80 1.79 -8.73
C SER A 82 12.16 1.15 -8.55
N ASP A 83 13.13 1.54 -9.40
CA ASP A 83 14.52 1.09 -9.27
C ASP A 83 15.14 1.54 -7.93
N ALA A 84 14.81 2.76 -7.47
CA ALA A 84 15.28 3.31 -6.22
C ALA A 84 14.72 2.55 -5.01
N ALA A 85 13.42 2.23 -5.02
CA ALA A 85 12.78 1.46 -3.96
C ALA A 85 13.39 0.05 -3.84
N ILE A 86 13.54 -0.66 -4.95
CA ILE A 86 14.13 -2.00 -4.97
C ILE A 86 15.61 -1.99 -4.54
N ALA A 87 16.38 -0.96 -4.92
CA ALA A 87 17.76 -0.83 -4.47
C ALA A 87 17.82 -0.68 -2.93
N GLN A 88 16.96 0.16 -2.34
CA GLN A 88 16.84 0.31 -0.89
C GLN A 88 16.37 -0.97 -0.21
N ALA A 89 15.36 -1.64 -0.75
CA ALA A 89 14.85 -2.90 -0.21
C ALA A 89 15.94 -3.99 -0.15
N ARG A 90 16.75 -4.10 -1.20
CA ARG A 90 17.88 -5.04 -1.24
C ARG A 90 18.97 -4.66 -0.23
N ALA A 91 19.31 -3.37 -0.12
CA ALA A 91 20.27 -2.89 0.85
C ALA A 91 19.82 -3.19 2.28
N LEU A 92 18.56 -2.88 2.62
CA LEU A 92 17.98 -3.14 3.93
C LEU A 92 17.92 -4.65 4.24
N GLY A 93 17.60 -5.49 3.25
CA GLY A 93 17.62 -6.96 3.38
C GLY A 93 19.02 -7.47 3.67
N SER A 94 20.04 -6.97 2.95
CA SER A 94 21.45 -7.31 3.18
C SER A 94 21.94 -6.87 4.57
N GLU A 95 21.63 -5.64 4.98
CA GLU A 95 21.97 -5.09 6.29
C GLU A 95 21.37 -5.94 7.44
N SER A 96 20.14 -6.37 7.27
CA SER A 96 19.42 -7.14 8.31
C SER A 96 19.74 -8.64 8.33
N GLY A 97 20.44 -9.15 7.31
CA GLY A 97 20.73 -10.57 7.17
C GLY A 97 19.50 -11.46 6.93
N LEU A 98 18.36 -10.87 6.58
CA LEU A 98 17.12 -11.59 6.34
C LEU A 98 17.04 -12.07 4.88
N PRO A 99 16.68 -13.34 4.63
CA PRO A 99 16.49 -13.85 3.29
C PRO A 99 15.23 -13.23 2.68
N ALA A 100 15.41 -12.46 1.60
CA ALA A 100 14.31 -11.86 0.85
C ALA A 100 14.70 -11.72 -0.62
N ARG A 101 13.72 -11.94 -1.52
CA ARG A 101 13.89 -11.68 -2.94
C ARG A 101 13.15 -10.40 -3.32
N PHE A 102 13.84 -9.47 -4.01
CA PHE A 102 13.25 -8.24 -4.51
C PHE A 102 13.39 -8.15 -6.02
N LEU A 103 12.24 -7.99 -6.70
CA LEU A 103 12.14 -7.92 -8.14
C LEU A 103 11.70 -6.52 -8.56
N ARG A 104 12.43 -5.91 -9.49
CA ARG A 104 11.99 -4.71 -10.18
C ARG A 104 11.11 -5.13 -11.35
N SER A 105 9.82 -4.80 -11.30
CA SER A 105 8.88 -5.09 -12.39
C SER A 105 7.73 -4.09 -12.39
N ASP A 106 7.26 -3.73 -13.59
CA ASP A 106 5.90 -3.22 -13.74
C ASP A 106 4.94 -4.36 -13.35
N LEU A 107 3.93 -4.05 -12.54
CA LEU A 107 2.99 -5.04 -12.03
C LEU A 107 2.28 -5.79 -13.16
N TYR A 108 1.83 -5.07 -14.20
CA TYR A 108 1.13 -5.67 -15.33
C TYR A 108 2.04 -6.50 -16.25
N ALA A 109 3.36 -6.30 -16.15
CA ALA A 109 4.34 -7.13 -16.85
C ALA A 109 4.85 -8.30 -15.98
N LEU A 110 4.55 -8.32 -14.69
CA LEU A 110 5.03 -9.33 -13.76
C LEU A 110 4.75 -10.78 -14.20
N PRO A 111 3.57 -11.10 -14.79
CA PRO A 111 3.30 -12.45 -15.29
C PRO A 111 4.24 -12.97 -16.39
N THR A 112 5.05 -12.11 -16.99
CA THR A 112 6.06 -12.50 -17.99
C THR A 112 7.42 -12.82 -17.35
N THR A 113 7.63 -12.48 -16.07
CA THR A 113 8.93 -12.58 -15.41
C THR A 113 8.92 -13.45 -14.16
N LEU A 114 7.75 -13.66 -13.58
CA LEU A 114 7.55 -14.47 -12.38
C LEU A 114 6.50 -15.54 -12.68
N ASP A 115 6.88 -16.81 -12.55
CA ASP A 115 6.00 -17.95 -12.77
C ASP A 115 5.97 -18.84 -11.51
N GLU A 116 5.59 -18.27 -10.41
CA GLU A 116 5.49 -18.93 -9.10
C GLU A 116 4.16 -18.58 -8.46
N GLN A 117 3.69 -19.42 -7.55
CA GLN A 117 2.51 -19.14 -6.73
C GLN A 117 2.89 -19.14 -5.25
N PHE A 118 2.14 -18.37 -4.48
CA PHE A 118 2.42 -18.08 -3.08
C PHE A 118 1.23 -18.46 -2.19
N ASP A 119 1.52 -18.75 -0.94
CA ASP A 119 0.49 -18.99 0.07
C ASP A 119 -0.22 -17.69 0.47
N ILE A 120 0.49 -16.55 0.33
CA ILE A 120 0.00 -15.22 0.66
C ILE A 120 0.37 -14.23 -0.45
N VAL A 121 -0.60 -13.42 -0.87
CA VAL A 121 -0.36 -12.19 -1.64
C VAL A 121 -0.73 -11.02 -0.73
N PHE A 122 0.15 -10.06 -0.61
CA PHE A 122 0.00 -8.91 0.27
C PHE A 122 0.16 -7.60 -0.50
N ALA A 123 -0.66 -6.60 -0.20
CA ALA A 123 -0.50 -5.22 -0.66
C ALA A 123 -0.99 -4.26 0.44
N SER A 124 -0.30 -3.12 0.64
CA SER A 124 -0.60 -2.21 1.75
C SER A 124 -0.38 -0.74 1.40
N TYR A 125 -1.20 0.07 2.04
CA TYR A 125 -1.07 1.50 2.26
C TYR A 125 -0.70 2.37 1.03
N GLY A 126 -1.67 2.60 0.17
CA GLY A 126 -1.51 3.48 -0.99
C GLY A 126 -1.00 2.77 -2.24
N ALA A 127 -1.23 1.47 -2.35
CA ALA A 127 -0.88 0.68 -3.52
C ALA A 127 -1.86 0.93 -4.69
N LEU A 128 -3.16 0.94 -4.42
CA LEU A 128 -4.18 0.98 -5.48
C LEU A 128 -4.24 2.31 -6.22
N CYS A 129 -3.90 3.41 -5.57
CA CYS A 129 -3.98 4.73 -6.21
C CYS A 129 -3.00 4.94 -7.38
N TRP A 130 -1.98 4.10 -7.51
CA TRP A 130 -1.01 4.14 -8.61
C TRP A 130 -1.43 3.33 -9.83
N LEU A 131 -2.54 2.62 -9.74
CA LEU A 131 -2.97 1.65 -10.74
C LEU A 131 -4.06 2.24 -11.64
N PRO A 132 -3.89 2.21 -12.96
CA PRO A 132 -4.93 2.63 -13.91
C PRO A 132 -5.99 1.56 -14.16
N ASP A 133 -5.74 0.30 -13.78
CA ASP A 133 -6.56 -0.86 -14.10
C ASP A 133 -6.61 -1.82 -12.89
N LEU A 134 -7.66 -1.65 -12.11
CA LEU A 134 -7.87 -2.42 -10.89
C LEU A 134 -8.29 -3.88 -11.18
N GLU A 135 -9.03 -4.10 -12.28
CA GLU A 135 -9.46 -5.46 -12.64
C GLU A 135 -8.24 -6.33 -12.98
N SER A 136 -7.33 -5.83 -13.85
CA SER A 136 -6.07 -6.53 -14.15
C SER A 136 -5.20 -6.72 -12.90
N TRP A 137 -5.18 -5.77 -11.95
CA TRP A 137 -4.47 -5.94 -10.69
C TRP A 137 -5.05 -7.10 -9.87
N ALA A 138 -6.38 -7.17 -9.76
CA ALA A 138 -7.04 -8.24 -9.02
C ALA A 138 -6.78 -9.62 -9.65
N GLU A 139 -6.81 -9.71 -10.99
CA GLU A 139 -6.46 -10.94 -11.73
C GLU A 139 -5.01 -11.37 -11.48
N ILE A 140 -4.07 -10.42 -11.45
CA ILE A 140 -2.66 -10.67 -11.14
C ILE A 140 -2.52 -11.16 -9.70
N ALA A 141 -3.18 -10.54 -8.73
CA ALA A 141 -3.16 -10.98 -7.35
C ALA A 141 -3.71 -12.42 -7.20
N ALA A 142 -4.83 -12.73 -7.86
CA ALA A 142 -5.42 -14.06 -7.87
C ALA A 142 -4.54 -15.09 -8.58
N ARG A 143 -3.85 -14.71 -9.68
CA ARG A 143 -2.91 -15.59 -10.41
C ARG A 143 -1.79 -16.07 -9.50
N TYR A 144 -1.26 -15.18 -8.68
CA TYR A 144 -0.12 -15.50 -7.79
C TYR A 144 -0.49 -16.26 -6.55
N LEU A 145 -1.76 -16.42 -6.23
CA LEU A 145 -2.20 -17.28 -5.14
C LEU A 145 -2.28 -18.75 -5.56
N ARG A 146 -1.78 -19.63 -4.71
CA ARG A 146 -2.10 -21.06 -4.77
C ARG A 146 -3.58 -21.28 -4.46
N PRO A 147 -4.19 -22.38 -4.88
CA PRO A 147 -5.46 -22.83 -4.32
C PRO A 147 -5.40 -22.82 -2.78
N GLY A 148 -6.43 -22.35 -2.10
CA GLY A 148 -6.44 -22.12 -0.64
C GLY A 148 -5.58 -20.96 -0.13
N GLY A 149 -4.84 -20.27 -1.00
CA GLY A 149 -3.99 -19.12 -0.64
C GLY A 149 -4.79 -17.88 -0.26
N THR A 150 -4.18 -16.98 0.51
CA THR A 150 -4.81 -15.80 1.10
C THR A 150 -4.28 -14.50 0.49
N LEU A 151 -5.18 -13.64 -0.01
CA LEU A 151 -4.90 -12.23 -0.25
C LEU A 151 -5.16 -11.43 1.03
N LEU A 152 -4.24 -10.57 1.40
CA LEU A 152 -4.46 -9.48 2.35
C LEU A 152 -4.17 -8.14 1.66
N LEU A 153 -5.18 -7.30 1.57
CA LEU A 153 -5.10 -5.91 1.15
C LEU A 153 -5.42 -5.02 2.34
N VAL A 154 -4.51 -4.12 2.72
CA VAL A 154 -4.77 -3.06 3.71
C VAL A 154 -4.55 -1.73 3.01
N GLU A 155 -5.60 -0.90 2.92
CA GLU A 155 -5.54 0.28 2.07
C GLU A 155 -6.25 1.49 2.71
N MET A 156 -5.91 2.68 2.23
CA MET A 156 -6.58 3.91 2.61
C MET A 156 -8.04 3.89 2.17
N HIS A 157 -8.93 4.27 3.09
CA HIS A 157 -10.36 4.24 2.80
C HIS A 157 -10.75 5.32 1.78
N PRO A 158 -11.52 5.00 0.72
CA PRO A 158 -11.85 5.95 -0.33
C PRO A 158 -12.66 7.16 0.18
N VAL A 159 -13.45 7.01 1.26
CA VAL A 159 -14.11 8.16 1.90
C VAL A 159 -13.09 9.14 2.46
N ALA A 160 -12.04 8.66 3.12
CA ALA A 160 -10.99 9.54 3.65
C ALA A 160 -10.22 10.24 2.52
N LEU A 161 -10.00 9.54 1.39
CA LEU A 161 -9.28 10.08 0.24
C LEU A 161 -10.05 11.16 -0.53
N MET A 162 -11.39 11.21 -0.43
CA MET A 162 -12.20 12.24 -1.08
C MET A 162 -12.35 13.52 -0.25
N LEU A 163 -11.85 13.54 0.97
CA LEU A 163 -12.04 14.64 1.91
C LEU A 163 -10.78 15.48 2.09
N ALA A 164 -10.97 16.76 2.40
CA ALA A 164 -9.92 17.67 2.85
C ALA A 164 -10.45 18.54 4.00
N THR A 165 -9.55 19.02 4.86
CA THR A 165 -9.89 20.01 5.87
C THR A 165 -10.19 21.38 5.24
N THR A 166 -11.05 22.16 5.86
CA THR A 166 -11.36 23.53 5.41
C THR A 166 -10.27 24.54 5.78
N SER A 167 -9.50 24.24 6.84
CA SER A 167 -8.30 24.96 7.29
C SER A 167 -7.42 24.02 8.10
N GLU A 168 -6.17 24.41 8.40
CA GLU A 168 -5.21 23.57 9.14
C GLU A 168 -5.71 23.21 10.56
N ASP A 169 -6.40 24.10 11.22
CA ASP A 169 -6.93 23.89 12.60
C ASP A 169 -8.39 23.37 12.62
N SER A 170 -8.96 23.06 11.45
CA SER A 170 -10.38 22.74 11.35
C SER A 170 -10.65 21.25 11.50
N LEU A 171 -11.65 20.91 12.33
CA LEU A 171 -12.30 19.59 12.33
C LEU A 171 -13.36 19.46 11.22
N SER A 172 -13.66 20.55 10.50
CA SER A 172 -14.63 20.54 9.42
C SER A 172 -14.00 20.02 8.13
N LEU A 173 -14.65 19.04 7.52
CA LEU A 173 -14.23 18.42 6.29
C LEU A 173 -15.12 18.88 5.14
N ARG A 174 -14.54 18.98 3.96
CA ARG A 174 -15.26 19.18 2.71
C ARG A 174 -14.89 18.08 1.71
N VAL A 175 -15.81 17.77 0.82
CA VAL A 175 -15.52 16.95 -0.34
C VAL A 175 -14.55 17.72 -1.25
N SER A 176 -13.41 17.12 -1.57
CA SER A 176 -12.33 17.73 -2.36
C SER A 176 -11.98 16.91 -3.60
N GLY A 177 -12.41 15.67 -3.69
CA GLY A 177 -12.11 14.79 -4.81
C GLY A 177 -13.22 13.79 -5.09
N PRO A 178 -13.10 13.03 -6.19
CA PRO A 178 -14.08 12.00 -6.54
C PRO A 178 -13.95 10.78 -5.63
N TYR A 179 -15.08 10.13 -5.38
CA TYR A 179 -15.14 8.79 -4.77
C TYR A 179 -15.09 7.69 -5.83
N PHE A 180 -15.76 7.90 -6.94
CA PHE A 180 -15.88 6.91 -8.01
C PHE A 180 -14.70 7.01 -8.98
N HIS A 181 -14.32 5.87 -9.53
CA HIS A 181 -13.29 5.77 -10.54
C HIS A 181 -13.64 6.53 -11.82
N ALA A 182 -12.63 7.09 -12.43
CA ALA A 182 -12.67 7.63 -13.79
C ALA A 182 -11.47 7.09 -14.59
N ALA A 183 -11.66 6.94 -15.90
CA ALA A 183 -10.58 6.45 -16.77
C ALA A 183 -9.35 7.37 -16.77
N GLU A 184 -9.58 8.68 -16.64
CA GLU A 184 -8.50 9.66 -16.50
C GLU A 184 -8.06 9.77 -15.03
N PRO A 185 -6.75 9.88 -14.77
CA PRO A 185 -6.24 10.03 -13.41
C PRO A 185 -6.64 11.39 -12.81
N VAL A 186 -6.78 11.41 -11.51
CA VAL A 186 -6.80 12.65 -10.75
C VAL A 186 -5.39 13.22 -10.72
N VAL A 187 -5.28 14.50 -11.02
CA VAL A 187 -4.01 15.24 -11.01
C VAL A 187 -3.90 15.97 -9.68
N GLU A 188 -2.95 15.56 -8.84
CA GLU A 188 -2.72 16.19 -7.55
C GLU A 188 -1.37 16.92 -7.53
N SER A 189 -1.36 18.12 -6.98
CA SER A 189 -0.13 18.84 -6.68
C SER A 189 0.42 18.37 -5.33
N VAL A 190 1.69 18.03 -5.31
CA VAL A 190 2.38 17.64 -4.07
C VAL A 190 2.89 18.90 -3.38
N SER A 191 2.36 19.18 -2.19
CA SER A 191 2.73 20.34 -1.38
C SER A 191 3.07 19.95 0.06
N GLY A 192 3.64 20.88 0.82
CA GLY A 192 3.95 20.69 2.24
C GLY A 192 5.11 19.72 2.49
N GLN A 193 5.01 18.92 3.52
CA GLN A 193 6.07 17.99 3.96
C GLN A 193 6.44 16.91 2.93
N LEU A 194 5.58 16.71 1.91
CA LEU A 194 5.82 15.77 0.83
C LEU A 194 6.53 16.41 -0.38
N ALA A 195 6.72 17.71 -0.40
CA ALA A 195 7.45 18.42 -1.45
C ALA A 195 8.97 18.28 -1.23
N VAL A 196 9.67 17.66 -2.17
CA VAL A 196 11.13 17.55 -2.18
C VAL A 196 11.68 18.35 -3.35
N ALA A 197 12.75 19.11 -3.13
CA ALA A 197 13.42 19.86 -4.18
C ALA A 197 13.83 18.94 -5.35
N GLY A 198 13.40 19.28 -6.58
CA GLY A 198 13.69 18.50 -7.78
C GLY A 198 12.76 17.31 -8.06
N ALA A 199 11.79 17.04 -7.18
CA ALA A 199 10.75 16.04 -7.43
C ALA A 199 9.59 16.62 -8.26
N PRO A 200 8.81 15.80 -8.99
CA PRO A 200 7.62 16.29 -9.68
C PRO A 200 6.65 16.95 -8.71
N GLU A 201 6.20 18.15 -9.02
CA GLU A 201 5.17 18.86 -8.24
C GLU A 201 3.77 18.26 -8.43
N THR A 202 3.63 17.36 -9.40
CA THR A 202 2.35 16.80 -9.82
C THR A 202 2.42 15.29 -9.82
N VAL A 203 1.40 14.63 -9.24
CA VAL A 203 1.20 13.18 -9.30
C VAL A 203 -0.11 12.84 -9.99
N TYR A 204 -0.12 11.70 -10.66
CA TYR A 204 -1.29 11.13 -11.31
C TYR A 204 -1.72 9.91 -10.50
N ILE A 205 -2.93 9.96 -9.96
CA ILE A 205 -3.49 8.90 -9.13
C ILE A 205 -4.89 8.55 -9.60
N TRP A 206 -5.28 7.32 -9.34
CA TRP A 206 -6.65 6.85 -9.56
C TRP A 206 -7.37 6.69 -8.23
N ARG A 207 -8.66 6.89 -8.25
CA ARG A 207 -9.54 6.68 -7.11
C ARG A 207 -10.43 5.49 -7.41
N TYR A 208 -10.59 4.63 -6.43
CA TYR A 208 -11.45 3.46 -6.50
C TYR A 208 -12.36 3.43 -5.30
N GLY A 209 -13.66 3.33 -5.53
CA GLY A 209 -14.64 3.10 -4.46
C GLY A 209 -14.48 1.70 -3.88
N LEU A 210 -14.86 1.53 -2.61
CA LEU A 210 -14.74 0.24 -1.92
C LEU A 210 -15.51 -0.88 -2.66
N GLY A 211 -16.69 -0.54 -3.21
CA GLY A 211 -17.48 -1.48 -4.03
C GLY A 211 -16.75 -1.97 -5.28
N GLU A 212 -15.94 -1.10 -5.93
CA GLU A 212 -15.14 -1.50 -7.10
C GLU A 212 -14.01 -2.44 -6.69
N VAL A 213 -13.33 -2.17 -5.57
CA VAL A 213 -12.27 -3.03 -5.05
C VAL A 213 -12.80 -4.43 -4.75
N VAL A 214 -13.90 -4.52 -4.00
CA VAL A 214 -14.56 -5.80 -3.67
C VAL A 214 -15.00 -6.53 -4.92
N THR A 215 -15.62 -5.82 -5.87
CA THR A 215 -16.14 -6.42 -7.11
C THR A 215 -15.01 -6.94 -7.99
N SER A 216 -13.89 -6.21 -8.12
CA SER A 216 -12.74 -6.64 -8.91
C SER A 216 -12.09 -7.90 -8.34
N LEU A 217 -11.94 -7.99 -7.02
CA LEU A 217 -11.43 -9.20 -6.36
C LEU A 217 -12.37 -10.40 -6.54
N ALA A 218 -13.68 -10.20 -6.40
CA ALA A 218 -14.67 -11.25 -6.61
C ALA A 218 -14.71 -11.73 -8.07
N ARG A 219 -14.62 -10.83 -9.05
CA ARG A 219 -14.53 -11.16 -10.48
C ARG A 219 -13.26 -11.91 -10.83
N ALA A 220 -12.15 -11.65 -10.14
CA ALA A 220 -10.91 -12.40 -10.26
C ALA A 220 -10.97 -13.80 -9.63
N GLY A 221 -12.14 -14.22 -9.12
CA GLY A 221 -12.37 -15.53 -8.53
C GLY A 221 -11.96 -15.67 -7.08
N LEU A 222 -11.69 -14.56 -6.38
CA LEU A 222 -11.37 -14.58 -4.96
C LEU A 222 -12.65 -14.53 -4.12
N ARG A 223 -12.71 -15.35 -3.09
CA ARG A 223 -13.78 -15.34 -2.08
C ARG A 223 -13.40 -14.37 -0.97
N ILE A 224 -14.18 -13.30 -0.83
CA ILE A 224 -14.01 -12.34 0.27
C ILE A 224 -14.41 -13.03 1.58
N GLU A 225 -13.45 -13.17 2.50
CA GLU A 225 -13.66 -13.75 3.82
C GLU A 225 -14.04 -12.69 4.85
N ARG A 226 -13.39 -11.52 4.72
CA ARG A 226 -13.54 -10.43 5.67
C ARG A 226 -13.25 -9.09 5.01
N LEU A 227 -14.05 -8.09 5.36
CA LEU A 227 -13.83 -6.68 5.06
C LEU A 227 -14.01 -5.93 6.38
N ASP A 228 -12.95 -5.28 6.83
CA ASP A 228 -12.95 -4.43 8.02
C ASP A 228 -12.66 -3.00 7.62
N GLU A 229 -13.29 -2.07 8.33
CA GLU A 229 -13.05 -0.64 8.20
C GLU A 229 -12.55 -0.11 9.55
N TYR A 230 -11.56 0.81 9.50
CA TYR A 230 -10.91 1.31 10.70
C TYR A 230 -10.93 2.84 10.74
N PRO A 231 -11.25 3.45 11.90
CA PRO A 231 -11.16 4.89 12.12
C PRO A 231 -9.72 5.32 12.45
N LEU A 232 -8.73 4.64 11.86
CA LEU A 232 -7.30 4.78 12.12
C LEU A 232 -6.58 5.14 10.83
N ALA A 233 -5.61 6.04 10.88
CA ALA A 233 -4.70 6.33 9.78
C ALA A 233 -3.25 5.98 10.15
N HIS A 234 -2.48 5.52 9.17
CA HIS A 234 -1.07 5.16 9.36
C HIS A 234 -0.13 6.39 9.30
N TYR A 235 -0.62 7.53 8.81
CA TYR A 235 0.05 8.82 8.79
C TYR A 235 -0.94 9.94 9.12
N GLN A 236 -0.45 11.17 9.34
CA GLN A 236 -1.28 12.34 9.60
C GLN A 236 -1.96 12.82 8.30
N GLN A 237 -3.01 12.11 7.89
CA GLN A 237 -3.77 12.42 6.67
C GLN A 237 -4.49 13.78 6.76
N PHE A 238 -4.94 14.15 7.95
CA PHE A 238 -5.53 15.45 8.24
C PHE A 238 -4.77 16.13 9.37
N PRO A 239 -4.52 17.44 9.31
CA PRO A 239 -3.78 18.17 10.35
C PRO A 239 -4.36 18.02 11.76
N CYS A 240 -5.68 17.86 11.86
CA CYS A 240 -6.40 17.70 13.14
C CYS A 240 -6.23 16.33 13.80
N LEU A 241 -5.67 15.33 13.09
CA LEU A 241 -5.47 14.00 13.68
C LEU A 241 -4.39 14.04 14.76
N VAL A 242 -4.61 13.26 15.81
CA VAL A 242 -3.65 13.08 16.91
C VAL A 242 -3.06 11.68 16.85
N ARG A 243 -1.76 11.57 17.15
CA ARG A 243 -1.07 10.30 17.20
C ARG A 243 -1.21 9.67 18.58
N GLY A 244 -1.68 8.43 18.63
CA GLY A 244 -1.68 7.63 19.86
C GLY A 244 -0.32 6.97 20.15
N ASP A 245 -0.19 6.42 21.36
CA ASP A 245 1.03 5.71 21.80
C ASP A 245 1.30 4.43 20.99
N ASP A 246 0.28 3.87 20.37
CA ASP A 246 0.36 2.73 19.44
C ASP A 246 0.80 3.12 18.02
N GLY A 247 1.08 4.42 17.79
CA GLY A 247 1.55 4.96 16.53
C GLY A 247 0.47 5.25 15.49
N TRP A 248 -0.79 4.93 15.76
CA TRP A 248 -1.90 5.24 14.89
C TRP A 248 -2.37 6.70 15.05
N TRP A 249 -2.78 7.31 13.96
CA TRP A 249 -3.43 8.60 13.94
C TRP A 249 -4.94 8.44 14.03
N ARG A 250 -5.59 9.28 14.85
CA ARG A 250 -7.03 9.24 15.15
C ARG A 250 -7.65 10.62 15.17
N TRP A 251 -8.96 10.65 15.00
CA TRP A 251 -9.75 11.83 15.30
C TRP A 251 -9.62 12.17 16.78
N PRO A 252 -9.49 13.50 17.12
CA PRO A 252 -9.30 13.93 18.52
C PRO A 252 -10.55 13.72 19.37
N THR A 253 -11.72 13.55 18.74
CA THR A 253 -13.01 13.33 19.42
C THR A 253 -13.61 12.00 18.96
N PRO A 254 -14.17 11.18 19.89
CA PRO A 254 -14.74 9.89 19.54
C PRO A 254 -16.03 9.99 18.70
N ASP A 255 -16.68 11.13 18.67
CA ASP A 255 -17.96 11.33 17.97
C ASP A 255 -17.80 11.57 16.46
N ASN A 256 -16.61 11.88 15.99
CA ASN A 256 -16.32 12.19 14.59
C ASN A 256 -15.44 11.11 13.95
N THR A 257 -15.89 9.87 13.98
CA THR A 257 -15.15 8.75 13.41
C THR A 257 -15.57 8.48 11.99
N LEU A 258 -14.66 8.74 11.03
CA LEU A 258 -14.80 8.30 9.66
C LEU A 258 -13.84 7.13 9.41
N PRO A 259 -14.20 6.19 8.53
CA PRO A 259 -13.27 5.15 8.14
C PRO A 259 -12.08 5.77 7.40
N MET A 260 -10.87 5.48 7.88
CA MET A 260 -9.61 5.99 7.35
C MET A 260 -8.84 4.90 6.61
N LEU A 261 -8.99 3.66 7.03
CA LEU A 261 -8.42 2.46 6.40
C LEU A 261 -9.51 1.41 6.22
N PHE A 262 -9.24 0.49 5.30
CA PHE A 262 -9.96 -0.78 5.23
C PHE A 262 -8.96 -1.93 5.03
N ALA A 263 -9.36 -3.11 5.44
CA ALA A 263 -8.64 -4.34 5.16
C ALA A 263 -9.57 -5.38 4.54
N ILE A 264 -9.10 -6.02 3.47
CA ILE A 264 -9.79 -7.14 2.83
C ILE A 264 -8.92 -8.38 2.96
N ARG A 265 -9.48 -9.42 3.57
CA ARG A 265 -8.95 -10.77 3.49
C ARG A 265 -9.81 -11.58 2.54
N ALA A 266 -9.16 -12.13 1.52
CA ALA A 266 -9.82 -12.98 0.54
C ALA A 266 -9.02 -14.26 0.32
N THR A 267 -9.69 -15.34 -0.10
CA THR A 267 -9.08 -16.64 -0.34
C THR A 267 -9.32 -17.06 -1.79
N LYS A 268 -8.30 -17.62 -2.43
CA LYS A 268 -8.46 -18.30 -3.70
C LYS A 268 -9.09 -19.67 -3.45
N PRO A 269 -10.29 -19.97 -3.98
CA PRO A 269 -10.88 -21.30 -3.88
C PRO A 269 -9.95 -22.38 -4.48
N ASP A 270 -10.19 -23.64 -4.05
CA ASP A 270 -9.48 -24.82 -4.55
C ASP A 270 -9.81 -25.11 -6.03
#